data_76e66d50efc2e0e2e09f3bd4c97726b2
#
_entry.id   76e66d50efc2e0e2e09f3bd4c97726b2
#
_cell.length_a   1.000
_cell.length_b   1.000
_cell.length_c   1.000
_cell.angle_alpha   90.00
_cell.angle_beta   90.00
_cell.angle_gamma   90.00
#
_symmetry.space_group_name_H-M   'P 1'
#
loop_
_entity.id
_entity.type
_entity.pdbx_description
1 polymer ?
#
loop_
_entity_poly.entity_id
_entity_poly.type
_entity_poly.pdbx_seq_one_letter_code
_entity_poly.pdbx_strand_id
1 'polypeptide(L)'
;MEYTRHGNNAALSIHVLDNAAMRALGFTDRVPEDWYLWKPVSDDYTTSLNVTAAKDGTDWCIDVLDEDFGQPYDYQWILSRDPDFAYARQVAANVERELRVLADAGVLVGWREGTYV
;
A
#
# COMPACT_ATOMS: atom_id res chain seq x y z
N MET A 1 20.89 3.73 5.93
CA MET A 1 19.73 2.83 6.01
C MET A 1 19.31 2.48 4.59
N GLU A 2 19.16 1.21 4.33
CA GLU A 2 18.74 0.76 3.02
C GLU A 2 17.22 0.94 2.87
N TYR A 3 16.81 1.52 1.75
CA TYR A 3 15.40 1.69 1.43
C TYR A 3 14.86 0.41 0.80
N THR A 4 13.70 -0.05 1.26
CA THR A 4 13.02 -1.20 0.67
C THR A 4 11.61 -0.83 0.25
N ARG A 5 11.07 -1.57 -0.72
CA ARG A 5 9.73 -1.36 -1.26
C ARG A 5 8.62 -1.48 -0.21
N HIS A 6 8.82 -2.32 0.79
CA HIS A 6 7.88 -2.53 1.89
C HIS A 6 8.25 -1.72 3.12
N GLY A 7 9.01 -0.64 2.95
CA GLY A 7 9.61 0.06 4.07
C GLY A 7 10.63 -0.85 4.75
N ASN A 8 10.78 -0.70 6.05
CA ASN A 8 11.72 -1.52 6.82
C ASN A 8 11.00 -2.56 7.67
N ASN A 9 9.79 -2.96 7.30
CA ASN A 9 9.00 -3.90 8.08
C ASN A 9 9.08 -5.31 7.51
N ALA A 10 10.10 -6.06 7.95
CA ALA A 10 10.33 -7.44 7.51
C ALA A 10 9.27 -8.42 8.05
N ALA A 11 8.49 -8.03 9.05
CA ALA A 11 7.42 -8.86 9.62
C ALA A 11 6.07 -8.66 8.93
N LEU A 12 6.02 -7.79 7.92
CA LEU A 12 4.77 -7.48 7.22
C LEU A 12 4.30 -8.66 6.39
N SER A 13 3.00 -8.97 6.47
CA SER A 13 2.38 -10.00 5.65
C SER A 13 0.92 -9.66 5.36
N ILE A 14 0.37 -10.30 4.33
CA ILE A 14 -1.05 -10.18 3.96
C ILE A 14 -1.76 -11.48 4.34
N HIS A 15 -2.88 -11.32 5.06
CA HIS A 15 -3.80 -12.40 5.39
C HIS A 15 -5.09 -12.22 4.59
N VAL A 16 -5.39 -13.16 3.69
CA VAL A 16 -6.57 -13.09 2.84
C VAL A 16 -7.79 -13.55 3.63
N LEU A 17 -8.80 -12.68 3.69
CA LEU A 17 -10.09 -12.96 4.33
C LEU A 17 -11.04 -13.65 3.35
N ASP A 18 -12.28 -13.92 3.78
CA ASP A 18 -13.28 -14.44 2.88
C ASP A 18 -13.63 -13.44 1.75
N ASN A 19 -14.26 -13.92 0.70
CA ASN A 19 -14.53 -13.12 -0.49
C ASN A 19 -15.37 -11.87 -0.18
N ALA A 20 -16.39 -12.00 0.65
CA ALA A 20 -17.27 -10.88 0.97
C ALA A 20 -16.51 -9.78 1.74
N ALA A 21 -15.65 -10.17 2.68
CA ALA A 21 -14.83 -9.24 3.46
C ALA A 21 -13.80 -8.53 2.57
N MET A 22 -13.15 -9.26 1.66
CA MET A 22 -12.18 -8.66 0.73
C MET A 22 -12.87 -7.64 -0.18
N ARG A 23 -14.03 -7.97 -0.73
CA ARG A 23 -14.80 -7.04 -1.57
C ARG A 23 -15.27 -5.81 -0.80
N ALA A 24 -15.68 -5.98 0.45
CA ALA A 24 -16.11 -4.87 1.29
C ALA A 24 -14.98 -3.86 1.53
N LEU A 25 -13.73 -4.30 1.52
CA LEU A 25 -12.54 -3.44 1.64
C LEU A 25 -12.16 -2.76 0.33
N GLY A 26 -12.79 -3.13 -0.78
CA GLY A 26 -12.52 -2.56 -2.10
C GLY A 26 -11.67 -3.42 -3.00
N PHE A 27 -11.28 -4.62 -2.57
CA PHE A 27 -10.53 -5.55 -3.43
C PHE A 27 -11.42 -6.09 -4.55
N THR A 28 -10.80 -6.28 -5.71
CA THR A 28 -11.43 -6.89 -6.88
C THR A 28 -10.66 -8.14 -7.29
N ASP A 29 -11.34 -9.05 -8.01
CA ASP A 29 -10.72 -10.29 -8.49
C ASP A 29 -10.94 -10.48 -10.00
N ARG A 30 -10.70 -9.41 -10.75
CA ARG A 30 -10.74 -9.47 -12.22
C ARG A 30 -9.79 -10.53 -12.79
N VAL A 31 -8.65 -10.73 -12.10
CA VAL A 31 -7.79 -11.90 -12.28
C VAL A 31 -8.23 -12.90 -11.22
N PRO A 32 -8.78 -14.08 -11.61
CA PRO A 32 -9.45 -14.98 -10.65
C PRO A 32 -8.56 -15.51 -9.53
N GLU A 33 -7.24 -15.60 -9.75
CA GLU A 33 -6.30 -16.11 -8.75
C GLU A 33 -5.85 -15.06 -7.74
N ASP A 34 -6.14 -13.77 -7.99
CA ASP A 34 -5.60 -12.67 -7.20
C ASP A 34 -6.67 -11.71 -6.73
N TRP A 35 -6.43 -11.14 -5.55
CA TRP A 35 -7.11 -9.93 -5.07
C TRP A 35 -6.28 -8.71 -5.43
N TYR A 36 -6.92 -7.64 -5.88
CA TYR A 36 -6.27 -6.39 -6.22
C TYR A 36 -7.02 -5.21 -5.61
N LEU A 37 -6.28 -4.33 -4.93
CA LEU A 37 -6.80 -3.08 -4.37
C LEU A 37 -6.05 -1.92 -4.98
N TRP A 38 -6.79 -0.96 -5.52
CA TRP A 38 -6.26 0.29 -6.01
C TRP A 38 -6.92 1.45 -5.25
N LYS A 39 -6.10 2.34 -4.70
CA LYS A 39 -6.58 3.55 -4.01
C LYS A 39 -5.75 4.75 -4.42
N PRO A 40 -6.38 5.88 -4.81
CA PRO A 40 -5.62 7.11 -5.02
C PRO A 40 -5.11 7.64 -3.68
N VAL A 41 -3.86 8.09 -3.66
CA VAL A 41 -3.22 8.63 -2.44
C VAL A 41 -2.69 10.04 -2.65
N SER A 42 -3.11 10.70 -3.73
CA SER A 42 -2.88 12.12 -3.97
C SER A 42 -4.16 12.77 -4.47
N ASP A 43 -4.31 14.09 -4.25
CA ASP A 43 -5.52 14.83 -4.63
C ASP A 43 -5.72 14.88 -6.15
N ASP A 44 -4.64 14.81 -6.92
CA ASP A 44 -4.68 14.83 -8.37
C ASP A 44 -4.84 13.44 -9.00
N TYR A 45 -4.95 12.38 -8.17
CA TYR A 45 -5.09 10.98 -8.59
C TYR A 45 -3.90 10.45 -9.41
N THR A 46 -2.75 11.12 -9.39
CA THR A 46 -1.57 10.69 -10.13
C THR A 46 -0.69 9.72 -9.36
N THR A 47 -0.92 9.58 -8.07
CA THR A 47 -0.21 8.60 -7.23
C THR A 47 -1.23 7.67 -6.57
N SER A 48 -0.95 6.38 -6.60
CA SER A 48 -1.87 5.35 -6.11
C SER A 48 -1.20 4.32 -5.22
N LEU A 49 -1.97 3.79 -4.28
CA LEU A 49 -1.61 2.60 -3.52
C LEU A 49 -2.17 1.38 -4.24
N ASN A 50 -1.32 0.37 -4.45
CA ASN A 50 -1.67 -0.87 -5.12
C ASN A 50 -1.32 -2.03 -4.22
N VAL A 51 -2.30 -2.86 -3.89
CA VAL A 51 -2.12 -4.07 -3.08
C VAL A 51 -2.58 -5.25 -3.90
N THR A 52 -1.69 -6.22 -4.10
CA THR A 52 -2.00 -7.47 -4.79
C THR A 52 -1.75 -8.61 -3.82
N ALA A 53 -2.68 -9.54 -3.74
CA ALA A 53 -2.53 -10.71 -2.89
C ALA A 53 -3.10 -11.95 -3.60
N ALA A 54 -2.29 -13.01 -3.71
CA ALA A 54 -2.77 -14.28 -4.22
C ALA A 54 -3.85 -14.83 -3.28
N LYS A 55 -4.93 -15.36 -3.84
CA LYS A 55 -6.06 -15.88 -3.05
C LYS A 55 -5.67 -17.05 -2.14
N ASP A 56 -4.63 -17.80 -2.54
CA ASP A 56 -4.09 -18.91 -1.73
C ASP A 56 -3.12 -18.44 -0.63
N GLY A 57 -2.85 -17.13 -0.53
CA GLY A 57 -2.01 -16.58 0.50
C GLY A 57 -0.51 -16.73 0.27
N THR A 58 -0.08 -17.23 -0.91
CA THR A 58 1.33 -17.55 -1.15
C THR A 58 2.18 -16.35 -1.54
N ASP A 59 1.56 -15.29 -2.08
CA ASP A 59 2.31 -14.14 -2.57
C ASP A 59 1.51 -12.86 -2.38
N TRP A 60 2.22 -11.74 -2.21
CA TRP A 60 1.60 -10.44 -2.08
C TRP A 60 2.57 -9.33 -2.44
N CYS A 61 2.05 -8.16 -2.80
CA CYS A 61 2.85 -6.98 -3.10
C CYS A 61 2.09 -5.72 -2.72
N ILE A 62 2.79 -4.77 -2.13
CA ILE A 62 2.26 -3.43 -1.84
C ILE A 62 3.16 -2.41 -2.52
N ASP A 63 2.59 -1.61 -3.42
CA ASP A 63 3.30 -0.59 -4.16
C ASP A 63 2.60 0.75 -4.09
N VAL A 64 3.39 1.81 -4.05
CA VAL A 64 2.91 3.17 -4.30
C VAL A 64 3.47 3.59 -5.66
N LEU A 65 2.57 3.86 -6.61
CA LEU A 65 2.93 4.08 -8.00
C LEU A 65 2.63 5.51 -8.45
N ASP A 66 3.54 6.04 -9.24
CA ASP A 66 3.31 7.23 -10.05
C ASP A 66 2.59 6.77 -11.34
N GLU A 67 1.30 7.12 -11.45
CA GLU A 67 0.47 6.66 -12.58
C GLU A 67 0.88 7.29 -13.91
N ASP A 68 1.41 8.51 -13.89
CA ASP A 68 1.82 9.20 -15.11
C ASP A 68 3.00 8.52 -15.79
N PHE A 69 3.91 7.95 -14.99
CA PHE A 69 5.12 7.32 -15.51
C PHE A 69 5.13 5.80 -15.33
N GLY A 70 4.11 5.24 -14.65
CA GLY A 70 4.01 3.80 -14.45
C GLY A 70 5.14 3.22 -13.62
N GLN A 71 5.69 3.98 -12.66
CA GLN A 71 6.84 3.56 -11.86
C GLN A 71 6.61 3.84 -10.37
N PRO A 72 7.38 3.18 -9.48
CA PRO A 72 7.25 3.43 -8.05
C PRO A 72 7.48 4.91 -7.70
N TYR A 73 6.65 5.43 -6.80
CA TYR A 73 6.84 6.75 -6.21
C TYR A 73 7.49 6.58 -4.83
N ASP A 74 8.78 6.83 -4.74
CA ASP A 74 9.59 6.58 -3.56
C ASP A 74 9.48 7.73 -2.55
N TYR A 75 8.28 7.95 -2.03
CA TYR A 75 8.01 9.07 -1.12
C TYR A 75 8.83 8.98 0.17
N GLN A 76 9.17 7.79 0.62
CA GLN A 76 10.02 7.61 1.82
C GLN A 76 11.43 8.16 1.57
N TRP A 77 11.99 7.87 0.39
CA TRP A 77 13.30 8.42 0.02
C TRP A 77 13.25 9.94 -0.10
N ILE A 78 12.19 10.48 -0.74
CA ILE A 78 12.00 11.91 -0.89
C ILE A 78 11.96 12.58 0.49
N LEU A 79 11.16 12.04 1.41
CA LEU A 79 11.02 12.61 2.75
C LEU A 79 12.28 12.46 3.60
N SER A 80 13.13 11.47 3.31
CA SER A 80 14.44 11.36 3.97
C SER A 80 15.38 12.50 3.57
N ARG A 81 15.18 13.09 2.39
CA ARG A 81 15.97 14.20 1.84
C ARG A 81 15.34 15.56 2.09
N ASP A 82 14.02 15.62 1.99
CA ASP A 82 13.24 16.85 2.17
C ASP A 82 11.99 16.52 2.99
N PRO A 83 12.09 16.55 4.33
CA PRO A 83 10.95 16.18 5.19
C PRO A 83 9.73 17.09 5.05
N ASP A 84 9.91 18.29 4.49
CA ASP A 84 8.84 19.27 4.36
C ASP A 84 8.20 19.28 2.97
N PHE A 85 8.59 18.35 2.09
CA PHE A 85 8.02 18.29 0.75
C PHE A 85 6.53 17.92 0.80
N ALA A 86 5.68 18.91 0.54
CA ALA A 86 4.24 18.81 0.82
C ALA A 86 3.56 17.64 0.10
N TYR A 87 3.87 17.44 -1.17
CA TYR A 87 3.25 16.36 -1.95
C TYR A 87 3.59 14.98 -1.38
N ALA A 88 4.85 14.72 -1.06
CA ALA A 88 5.26 13.44 -0.49
C ALA A 88 4.67 13.24 0.91
N ARG A 89 4.52 14.29 1.71
CA ARG A 89 3.86 14.21 3.02
C ARG A 89 2.38 13.85 2.88
N GLN A 90 1.70 14.42 1.90
CA GLN A 90 0.30 14.07 1.61
C GLN A 90 0.17 12.60 1.22
N VAL A 91 1.04 12.13 0.31
CA VAL A 91 1.06 10.73 -0.12
C VAL A 91 1.30 9.83 1.09
N ALA A 92 2.31 10.13 1.92
CA ALA A 92 2.63 9.34 3.10
C ALA A 92 1.43 9.22 4.06
N ALA A 93 0.77 10.34 4.36
CA ALA A 93 -0.39 10.36 5.25
C ALA A 93 -1.55 9.54 4.68
N ASN A 94 -1.80 9.64 3.38
CA ASN A 94 -2.89 8.92 2.72
C ASN A 94 -2.59 7.41 2.63
N VAL A 95 -1.36 7.03 2.33
CA VAL A 95 -0.93 5.63 2.35
C VAL A 95 -1.11 5.03 3.74
N GLU A 96 -0.66 5.75 4.76
CA GLU A 96 -0.77 5.27 6.14
C GLU A 96 -2.24 5.07 6.55
N ARG A 97 -3.11 5.99 6.17
CA ARG A 97 -4.56 5.85 6.44
C ARG A 97 -5.13 4.60 5.80
N GLU A 98 -4.80 4.33 4.54
CA GLU A 98 -5.29 3.15 3.83
C GLU A 98 -4.72 1.85 4.40
N LEU A 99 -3.44 1.84 4.76
CA LEU A 99 -2.81 0.67 5.38
C LEU A 99 -3.41 0.38 6.76
N ARG A 100 -3.77 1.42 7.52
CA ARG A 100 -4.44 1.26 8.80
C ARG A 100 -5.80 0.57 8.65
N VAL A 101 -6.57 0.93 7.63
CA VAL A 101 -7.84 0.25 7.33
C VAL A 101 -7.63 -1.25 7.13
N LEU A 102 -6.61 -1.62 6.37
CA LEU A 102 -6.29 -3.03 6.13
C LEU A 102 -5.79 -3.73 7.40
N ALA A 103 -5.00 -3.05 8.21
CA ALA A 103 -4.50 -3.59 9.46
C ALA A 103 -5.64 -3.82 10.46
N ASP A 104 -6.56 -2.86 10.60
CA ASP A 104 -7.70 -2.97 11.49
C ASP A 104 -8.65 -4.09 11.07
N ALA A 105 -8.75 -4.35 9.77
CA ALA A 105 -9.57 -5.46 9.24
C ALA A 105 -8.89 -6.82 9.36
N GLY A 106 -7.61 -6.88 9.73
CA GLY A 106 -6.87 -8.13 9.84
C GLY A 106 -6.24 -8.62 8.54
N VAL A 107 -6.31 -7.85 7.46
CA VAL A 107 -5.67 -8.18 6.17
C VAL A 107 -4.18 -7.93 6.21
N LEU A 108 -3.77 -6.80 6.78
CA LEU A 108 -2.37 -6.44 6.89
C LEU A 108 -1.88 -6.78 8.30
N VAL A 109 -0.93 -7.71 8.39
CA VAL A 109 -0.42 -8.21 9.66
C VAL A 109 1.03 -7.76 9.83
N GLY A 110 1.37 -7.31 11.03
CA GLY A 110 2.73 -6.86 11.35
C GLY A 110 3.02 -5.41 10.97
N TRP A 111 2.05 -4.71 10.42
CA TRP A 111 2.21 -3.30 10.09
C TRP A 111 2.18 -2.44 11.35
N ARG A 112 3.03 -1.43 11.37
CA ARG A 112 3.09 -0.43 12.43
C ARG A 112 3.00 0.96 11.83
N GLU A 113 2.33 1.85 12.56
CA GLU A 113 2.24 3.26 12.20
C GLU A 113 3.63 3.85 11.97
N GLY A 114 3.77 4.65 10.92
CA GLY A 114 5.04 5.27 10.54
C GLY A 114 5.95 4.40 9.70
N THR A 115 5.59 3.16 9.41
CA THR A 115 6.43 2.25 8.62
C THR A 115 6.55 2.69 7.15
N TYR A 116 5.50 3.30 6.62
CA TYR A 116 5.45 3.82 5.24
C TYR A 116 5.25 5.33 5.23
N VAL A 117 6.00 6.03 6.02
CA VAL A 117 5.92 7.49 6.10
C VAL A 117 7.12 8.16 5.47
#